data_76519c9b4147848f4881b882dceb800a
#
_entry.id   76519c9b4147848f4881b882dceb800a
#
_cell.length_a   1.000
_cell.length_b   1.000
_cell.length_c   1.000
_cell.angle_alpha   90.00
_cell.angle_beta   90.00
_cell.angle_gamma   90.00
#
_symmetry.space_group_name_H-M   'P 1'
#
loop_
_entity.id
_entity.type
_entity.pdbx_description
1 polymer ?
#
loop_
_entity_poly.entity_id
_entity_poly.type
_entity_poly.pdbx_seq_one_letter_code
_entity_poly.pdbx_strand_id
1 'polypeptide(L)'
;MSDKNLNGRREFLKKVCPTVAFAFFGLSFLEACSTDDPDNNNNNNNNNNNNNNNNNNNNTSGYSFSGSVYTIDLNNSNFSNLASVGGWMNGYSIGLNMLLLRISSSHIQAYTNSCPHNGTRNQWVLQSGNIFKCNNHNYTFDSTCETSNSLPCYSTNIDGDNLVVAT
;
A
#
# COMPACT_ATOMS: atom_id res chain seq x y z
N MET A 1 45.18 -12.85 24.17
CA MET A 1 43.91 -12.86 24.89
C MET A 1 42.90 -12.37 23.91
N SER A 2 42.36 -13.27 23.36
CA SER A 2 41.05 -13.88 23.27
C SER A 2 40.18 -13.22 22.19
N ASP A 3 40.37 -13.68 20.93
CA ASP A 3 39.42 -13.49 19.83
C ASP A 3 38.20 -14.42 20.07
N LYS A 4 37.09 -13.87 20.42
CA LYS A 4 35.80 -14.61 20.53
C LYS A 4 34.88 -14.27 19.39
N ASN A 5 34.90 -15.11 18.38
CA ASN A 5 33.79 -15.83 17.78
C ASN A 5 32.65 -15.00 17.14
N LEU A 6 32.92 -14.53 15.91
CA LEU A 6 31.90 -13.99 15.00
C LEU A 6 31.31 -15.07 14.05
N ASN A 7 31.59 -16.34 14.26
CA ASN A 7 31.20 -17.42 13.31
C ASN A 7 29.87 -18.11 13.61
N GLY A 8 29.18 -17.79 14.72
CA GLY A 8 27.95 -18.49 15.10
C GLY A 8 26.73 -18.22 14.20
N ARG A 9 26.66 -17.05 13.56
CA ARG A 9 25.51 -16.68 12.71
C ARG A 9 25.59 -17.24 11.28
N ARG A 10 26.80 -17.47 10.79
CA ARG A 10 27.02 -18.05 9.46
C ARG A 10 26.86 -19.58 9.45
N GLU A 11 27.12 -20.24 10.55
CA GLU A 11 26.96 -21.70 10.64
C GLU A 11 25.48 -22.10 10.84
N PHE A 12 24.69 -21.25 11.48
CA PHE A 12 23.25 -21.51 11.63
C PHE A 12 22.52 -21.57 10.28
N LEU A 13 22.89 -20.68 9.34
CA LEU A 13 22.29 -20.64 8.00
C LEU A 13 22.69 -21.80 7.10
N LYS A 14 23.77 -22.52 7.42
CA LYS A 14 24.19 -23.71 6.66
C LYS A 14 23.53 -25.00 7.13
N LYS A 15 22.91 -25.00 8.31
CA LYS A 15 22.25 -26.17 8.89
C LYS A 15 20.71 -26.17 8.76
N VAL A 16 20.14 -25.11 8.22
CA VAL A 16 18.70 -25.15 7.86
C VAL A 16 18.57 -25.96 6.58
N CYS A 17 18.14 -27.18 6.73
CA CYS A 17 17.97 -28.17 5.66
C CYS A 17 17.17 -27.56 4.50
N PRO A 18 17.61 -27.69 3.23
CA PRO A 18 16.87 -27.21 2.06
C PRO A 18 15.51 -27.88 1.84
N THR A 19 15.18 -28.90 2.62
CA THR A 19 13.91 -29.64 2.53
C THR A 19 12.71 -28.90 3.12
N VAL A 20 12.89 -27.83 3.90
CA VAL A 20 11.76 -27.08 4.47
C VAL A 20 11.22 -26.00 3.51
N ALA A 21 12.03 -25.58 2.54
CA ALA A 21 11.63 -24.53 1.59
C ALA A 21 10.61 -24.97 0.52
N PHE A 22 10.45 -26.30 0.30
CA PHE A 22 9.52 -26.83 -0.72
C PHE A 22 8.13 -27.20 -0.18
N ALA A 23 7.93 -27.18 1.13
CA ALA A 23 6.65 -27.58 1.72
C ALA A 23 5.57 -26.46 1.70
N PHE A 24 5.94 -25.22 1.39
CA PHE A 24 5.00 -24.10 1.38
C PHE A 24 4.50 -23.68 -0.02
N PHE A 25 5.05 -24.26 -1.10
CA PHE A 25 4.65 -23.93 -2.47
C PHE A 25 3.99 -25.05 -3.26
N GLY A 26 3.74 -26.18 -2.66
CA GLY A 26 3.13 -27.30 -3.34
C GLY A 26 1.83 -27.71 -2.68
N LEU A 27 0.72 -27.48 -3.33
CA LEU A 27 -0.61 -28.07 -3.15
C LEU A 27 -1.72 -27.01 -2.99
N SER A 28 -2.02 -26.30 -4.07
CA SER A 28 -3.33 -25.64 -4.22
C SER A 28 -3.67 -25.33 -5.68
N PHE A 29 -3.37 -26.23 -6.62
CA PHE A 29 -3.79 -26.06 -8.01
C PHE A 29 -4.55 -27.28 -8.55
N LEU A 30 -5.44 -27.87 -7.79
CA LEU A 30 -6.35 -28.87 -8.34
C LEU A 30 -7.63 -28.87 -7.51
N GLU A 31 -8.57 -27.99 -7.89
CA GLU A 31 -10.00 -28.27 -7.84
C GLU A 31 -10.75 -27.05 -8.38
N ALA A 32 -10.90 -27.05 -9.67
CA ALA A 32 -11.93 -26.31 -10.35
C ALA A 32 -12.48 -27.18 -11.48
N CYS A 33 -13.51 -27.91 -11.21
CA CYS A 33 -14.39 -28.41 -12.29
C CYS A 33 -15.81 -28.61 -11.79
N SER A 34 -16.69 -27.84 -12.41
CA SER A 34 -18.09 -28.08 -12.80
C SER A 34 -19.11 -28.41 -11.70
N THR A 35 -20.27 -27.77 -11.79
CA THR A 35 -21.36 -28.14 -12.70
C THR A 35 -22.46 -27.11 -12.72
N ASP A 36 -23.07 -27.05 -13.87
CA ASP A 36 -24.20 -26.27 -14.35
C ASP A 36 -25.49 -26.32 -13.51
N ASP A 37 -26.18 -25.13 -13.51
CA ASP A 37 -27.56 -24.83 -13.94
C ASP A 37 -28.75 -25.00 -12.97
N PRO A 38 -29.91 -24.37 -13.31
CA PRO A 38 -30.25 -22.95 -13.45
C PRO A 38 -31.44 -22.53 -12.57
N ASP A 39 -31.75 -21.26 -12.69
CA ASP A 39 -33.09 -20.63 -12.48
C ASP A 39 -33.51 -20.11 -11.11
N ASN A 40 -33.74 -18.83 -11.19
CA ASN A 40 -34.98 -18.11 -10.85
C ASN A 40 -35.04 -17.21 -9.63
N ASN A 41 -35.10 -15.92 -9.97
CA ASN A 41 -36.05 -14.91 -9.48
C ASN A 41 -35.84 -14.24 -8.10
N ASN A 42 -35.44 -12.97 -8.23
CA ASN A 42 -36.09 -11.80 -7.64
C ASN A 42 -36.32 -11.77 -6.13
N ASN A 43 -35.58 -10.96 -5.41
CA ASN A 43 -36.16 -9.82 -4.72
C ASN A 43 -35.14 -8.93 -4.01
N ASN A 44 -35.33 -7.68 -4.19
CA ASN A 44 -34.75 -6.50 -3.59
C ASN A 44 -34.68 -6.61 -2.05
N ASN A 45 -33.48 -6.47 -1.46
CA ASN A 45 -33.39 -5.69 -0.24
C ASN A 45 -31.96 -5.17 0.03
N ASN A 46 -31.92 -3.88 0.16
CA ASN A 46 -30.78 -3.04 0.46
C ASN A 46 -30.20 -3.40 1.84
N ASN A 47 -28.96 -3.90 1.92
CA ASN A 47 -28.18 -3.77 3.12
C ASN A 47 -26.69 -3.67 2.78
N ASN A 48 -26.16 -2.50 3.03
CA ASN A 48 -24.82 -2.05 2.78
C ASN A 48 -23.85 -2.78 3.73
N ASN A 49 -23.18 -3.84 3.24
CA ASN A 49 -22.02 -4.39 3.91
C ASN A 49 -20.93 -4.61 2.86
N ASN A 50 -20.00 -3.65 2.83
CA ASN A 50 -18.94 -3.54 1.85
C ASN A 50 -17.84 -4.56 2.12
N ASN A 51 -18.02 -5.79 1.62
CA ASN A 51 -16.96 -6.77 1.48
C ASN A 51 -16.81 -7.06 -0.01
N ASN A 52 -16.06 -6.19 -0.71
CA ASN A 52 -15.96 -6.28 -2.14
C ASN A 52 -14.74 -7.11 -2.56
N ASN A 53 -14.94 -8.41 -2.66
CA ASN A 53 -14.10 -9.27 -3.47
C ASN A 53 -14.80 -9.43 -4.83
N ASN A 54 -14.61 -8.48 -5.72
CA ASN A 54 -15.15 -8.57 -7.07
C ASN A 54 -14.05 -8.34 -8.11
N ASN A 55 -13.62 -9.44 -8.68
CA ASN A 55 -12.76 -9.52 -9.85
C ASN A 55 -13.55 -9.08 -11.08
N ASN A 56 -13.77 -7.78 -11.25
CA ASN A 56 -14.34 -7.21 -12.46
C ASN A 56 -13.45 -6.07 -12.94
N ASN A 57 -12.87 -6.25 -14.11
CA ASN A 57 -11.91 -5.43 -14.84
C ASN A 57 -12.42 -4.01 -15.21
N ASN A 58 -12.98 -3.26 -14.26
CA ASN A 58 -13.22 -1.84 -14.34
C ASN A 58 -12.79 -1.16 -13.02
N ASN A 59 -11.51 -1.32 -12.66
CA ASN A 59 -10.96 -0.61 -11.53
C ASN A 59 -10.72 0.86 -11.90
N THR A 60 -11.80 1.65 -11.90
CA THR A 60 -11.74 3.09 -12.16
C THR A 60 -10.92 3.85 -11.13
N SER A 61 -10.69 3.26 -9.94
CA SER A 61 -9.86 3.87 -8.89
C SER A 61 -8.37 3.81 -9.20
N GLY A 62 -7.93 2.84 -10.02
CA GLY A 62 -6.52 2.66 -10.39
C GLY A 62 -5.67 2.02 -9.28
N TYR A 63 -6.27 1.39 -8.27
CA TYR A 63 -5.55 0.62 -7.26
C TYR A 63 -6.35 -0.59 -6.80
N SER A 64 -5.67 -1.60 -6.29
CA SER A 64 -6.26 -2.77 -5.63
C SER A 64 -5.69 -2.91 -4.22
N PHE A 65 -6.40 -3.67 -3.38
CA PHE A 65 -6.00 -3.92 -2.00
C PHE A 65 -6.17 -5.40 -1.68
N SER A 66 -5.13 -6.01 -1.10
CA SER A 66 -5.15 -7.39 -0.64
C SER A 66 -4.38 -7.52 0.67
N GLY A 67 -5.05 -7.95 1.72
CA GLY A 67 -4.45 -8.02 3.06
C GLY A 67 -4.04 -6.63 3.58
N SER A 68 -2.75 -6.38 3.70
CA SER A 68 -2.16 -5.08 4.09
C SER A 68 -1.39 -4.41 2.95
N VAL A 69 -1.60 -4.86 1.69
CA VAL A 69 -0.85 -4.38 0.54
C VAL A 69 -1.78 -3.71 -0.46
N TYR A 70 -1.45 -2.47 -0.83
CA TYR A 70 -2.03 -1.76 -1.96
C TYR A 70 -1.12 -1.90 -3.18
N THR A 71 -1.71 -2.16 -4.34
CA THR A 71 -1.05 -2.09 -5.64
C THR A 71 -1.72 -0.99 -6.45
N ILE A 72 -0.96 0.06 -6.77
CA ILE A 72 -1.43 1.29 -7.40
C ILE A 72 -0.84 1.36 -8.81
N ASP A 73 -1.69 1.43 -9.83
CA ASP A 73 -1.29 1.63 -11.23
C ASP A 73 -0.95 3.10 -11.48
N LEU A 74 0.33 3.38 -11.64
CA LEU A 74 0.85 4.74 -11.86
C LEU A 74 0.48 5.32 -13.25
N ASN A 75 0.03 4.49 -14.19
CA ASN A 75 -0.48 4.93 -15.49
C ASN A 75 -1.95 5.35 -15.43
N ASN A 76 -2.66 5.03 -14.35
CA ASN A 76 -4.04 5.47 -14.19
C ASN A 76 -4.10 6.99 -13.98
N SER A 77 -5.06 7.63 -14.64
CA SER A 77 -5.24 9.09 -14.62
C SER A 77 -5.39 9.70 -13.22
N ASN A 78 -5.90 8.94 -12.26
CA ASN A 78 -6.03 9.38 -10.86
C ASN A 78 -4.67 9.68 -10.21
N PHE A 79 -3.59 9.07 -10.72
CA PHE A 79 -2.23 9.21 -10.19
C PHE A 79 -1.33 10.08 -11.06
N SER A 80 -1.88 10.79 -12.05
CA SER A 80 -1.13 11.66 -12.96
C SER A 80 -0.30 12.74 -12.25
N ASN A 81 -0.74 13.21 -11.07
CA ASN A 81 0.01 14.15 -10.25
C ASN A 81 1.36 13.59 -9.77
N LEU A 82 1.52 12.26 -9.76
CA LEU A 82 2.75 11.59 -9.35
C LEU A 82 3.75 11.39 -10.52
N ALA A 83 3.46 11.88 -11.72
CA ALA A 83 4.32 11.68 -12.89
C ALA A 83 5.71 12.34 -12.75
N SER A 84 5.81 13.44 -12.00
CA SER A 84 7.05 14.21 -11.83
C SER A 84 7.53 14.22 -10.39
N VAL A 85 8.82 14.36 -10.18
CA VAL A 85 9.42 14.55 -8.85
C VAL A 85 8.84 15.79 -8.18
N GLY A 86 8.47 15.68 -6.90
CA GLY A 86 7.74 16.69 -6.15
C GLY A 86 6.22 16.63 -6.36
N GLY A 87 5.75 15.81 -7.32
CA GLY A 87 4.32 15.56 -7.48
C GLY A 87 3.74 14.82 -6.28
N TRP A 88 2.55 15.22 -5.86
CA TRP A 88 1.90 14.64 -4.70
C TRP A 88 0.39 14.55 -4.87
N MET A 89 -0.24 13.75 -4.05
CA MET A 89 -1.70 13.68 -3.97
C MET A 89 -2.19 13.20 -2.61
N ASN A 90 -3.42 13.59 -2.29
CA ASN A 90 -4.21 12.97 -1.23
C ASN A 90 -5.21 12.01 -1.86
N GLY A 91 -5.08 10.73 -1.57
CA GLY A 91 -5.95 9.69 -2.11
C GLY A 91 -7.38 9.67 -1.56
N TYR A 92 -7.71 10.56 -0.63
CA TYR A 92 -9.01 10.57 0.05
C TYR A 92 -10.20 10.60 -0.91
N SER A 93 -10.13 11.37 -1.97
CA SER A 93 -11.23 11.51 -2.95
C SER A 93 -11.55 10.24 -3.74
N ILE A 94 -10.57 9.34 -3.86
CA ILE A 94 -10.71 8.05 -4.56
C ILE A 94 -10.80 6.87 -3.58
N GLY A 95 -10.97 7.15 -2.28
CA GLY A 95 -11.07 6.12 -1.24
C GLY A 95 -9.73 5.54 -0.78
N LEU A 96 -8.61 6.06 -1.27
CA LEU A 96 -7.28 5.66 -0.87
C LEU A 96 -6.83 6.47 0.35
N ASN A 97 -6.74 5.84 1.52
CA ASN A 97 -6.50 6.51 2.80
C ASN A 97 -5.03 6.83 3.03
N MET A 98 -4.36 7.46 2.08
CA MET A 98 -2.95 7.84 2.17
C MET A 98 -2.63 9.13 1.39
N LEU A 99 -1.54 9.78 1.78
CA LEU A 99 -0.85 10.80 0.99
C LEU A 99 0.28 10.11 0.23
N LEU A 100 0.48 10.51 -1.01
CA LEU A 100 1.58 10.03 -1.86
C LEU A 100 2.41 11.21 -2.30
N LEU A 101 3.75 11.07 -2.25
CA LEU A 101 4.71 12.08 -2.68
C LEU A 101 5.83 11.41 -3.48
N ARG A 102 6.02 11.82 -4.73
CA ARG A 102 7.17 11.37 -5.51
C ARG A 102 8.43 12.13 -5.09
N ILE A 103 9.31 11.45 -4.38
CA ILE A 103 10.56 12.03 -3.83
C ILE A 103 11.67 12.02 -4.90
N SER A 104 11.72 10.99 -5.74
CA SER A 104 12.69 10.87 -6.83
C SER A 104 12.06 10.17 -8.04
N SER A 105 12.82 10.05 -9.14
CA SER A 105 12.39 9.31 -10.32
C SER A 105 12.03 7.85 -10.02
N SER A 106 12.68 7.26 -9.02
CA SER A 106 12.53 5.85 -8.62
C SER A 106 11.85 5.64 -7.26
N HIS A 107 11.38 6.71 -6.60
CA HIS A 107 10.79 6.58 -5.27
C HIS A 107 9.57 7.46 -5.06
N ILE A 108 8.48 6.84 -4.65
CA ILE A 108 7.26 7.48 -4.16
C ILE A 108 7.07 7.03 -2.73
N GLN A 109 7.00 7.97 -1.79
CA GLN A 109 6.71 7.68 -0.41
C GLN A 109 5.22 7.81 -0.12
N ALA A 110 4.69 6.89 0.66
CA ALA A 110 3.31 6.89 1.13
C ALA A 110 3.25 7.19 2.63
N TYR A 111 2.24 7.95 3.03
CA TYR A 111 2.00 8.36 4.42
C TYR A 111 0.54 8.16 4.78
N THR A 112 0.22 8.04 6.06
CA THR A 112 -1.17 8.20 6.50
C THR A 112 -1.69 9.57 6.08
N ASN A 113 -2.94 9.62 5.63
CA ASN A 113 -3.64 10.91 5.48
C ASN A 113 -4.47 11.29 6.72
N SER A 114 -4.42 10.48 7.77
CA SER A 114 -5.07 10.79 9.03
C SER A 114 -4.21 11.76 9.81
N CYS A 115 -4.68 13.00 10.00
CA CYS A 115 -3.95 14.00 10.78
C CYS A 115 -3.77 13.51 12.23
N PRO A 116 -2.52 13.39 12.73
CA PRO A 116 -2.28 12.91 14.10
C PRO A 116 -2.98 13.72 15.19
N HIS A 117 -3.27 14.99 14.92
CA HIS A 117 -3.93 15.87 15.88
C HIS A 117 -5.41 15.48 16.10
N ASN A 118 -6.16 15.21 15.04
CA ASN A 118 -7.63 15.02 15.14
C ASN A 118 -8.25 14.09 14.10
N GLY A 119 -7.44 13.36 13.34
CA GLY A 119 -7.91 12.38 12.36
C GLY A 119 -8.44 12.95 11.04
N THR A 120 -8.36 14.26 10.80
CA THR A 120 -8.76 14.88 9.52
C THR A 120 -8.00 14.29 8.37
N ARG A 121 -8.70 13.92 7.27
CA ARG A 121 -8.10 13.23 6.11
C ARG A 121 -8.10 14.01 4.81
N ASN A 122 -8.97 14.99 4.67
CA ASN A 122 -9.26 15.67 3.40
C ASN A 122 -8.69 17.09 3.28
N GLN A 123 -7.97 17.60 4.29
CA GLN A 123 -7.51 18.98 4.35
C GLN A 123 -5.98 19.10 4.33
N TRP A 124 -5.34 18.40 3.40
CA TRP A 124 -3.90 18.41 3.27
C TRP A 124 -3.43 19.29 2.11
N VAL A 125 -2.32 19.99 2.32
CA VAL A 125 -1.55 20.67 1.28
C VAL A 125 -0.07 20.35 1.47
N LEU A 126 0.68 20.32 0.37
CA LEU A 126 2.13 20.24 0.39
C LEU A 126 2.70 21.65 0.21
N GLN A 127 3.52 22.06 1.15
CA GLN A 127 4.26 23.34 1.13
C GLN A 127 5.66 23.13 0.54
N SER A 128 6.36 24.24 0.26
CA SER A 128 7.77 24.21 -0.13
C SER A 128 8.61 23.50 0.92
N GLY A 129 9.65 22.77 0.45
CA GLY A 129 10.48 21.93 1.33
C GLY A 129 9.84 20.60 1.69
N ASN A 130 8.82 20.16 0.94
CA ASN A 130 8.11 18.91 1.17
C ASN A 130 7.50 18.79 2.58
N ILE A 131 6.91 19.88 3.06
CA ILE A 131 6.21 19.92 4.34
C ILE A 131 4.72 19.71 4.11
N PHE A 132 4.13 18.67 4.68
CA PHE A 132 2.68 18.48 4.71
C PHE A 132 2.03 19.38 5.75
N LYS A 133 1.00 20.12 5.36
CA LYS A 133 0.20 20.93 6.27
C LYS A 133 -1.24 20.45 6.27
N CYS A 134 -1.76 20.17 7.45
CA CYS A 134 -3.19 19.94 7.67
C CYS A 134 -3.89 21.28 7.90
N ASN A 135 -4.73 21.72 6.97
CA ASN A 135 -5.39 23.01 7.02
C ASN A 135 -6.49 23.11 8.08
N ASN A 136 -6.90 21.99 8.67
CA ASN A 136 -7.93 22.03 9.71
C ASN A 136 -7.49 22.86 10.93
N HIS A 137 -6.22 22.68 11.38
CA HIS A 137 -5.66 23.46 12.50
C HIS A 137 -4.25 24.00 12.22
N ASN A 138 -3.82 23.97 10.95
CA ASN A 138 -2.52 24.47 10.48
C ASN A 138 -1.29 23.73 11.03
N TYR A 139 -1.45 22.48 11.51
CA TYR A 139 -0.33 21.65 11.89
C TYR A 139 0.49 21.23 10.67
N THR A 140 1.80 21.24 10.83
CA THR A 140 2.77 20.86 9.79
C THR A 140 3.55 19.63 10.19
N PHE A 141 3.89 18.81 9.18
CA PHE A 141 4.58 17.54 9.35
C PHE A 141 5.64 17.37 8.27
N ASP A 142 6.80 16.87 8.67
CA ASP A 142 7.88 16.58 7.74
C ASP A 142 7.54 15.38 6.84
N SER A 143 7.99 15.42 5.60
CA SER A 143 7.88 14.28 4.68
C SER A 143 9.04 13.27 4.80
N THR A 144 9.99 13.51 5.69
CA THR A 144 11.03 12.54 6.04
C THR A 144 10.46 11.57 7.05
N CYS A 145 10.62 10.26 6.85
CA CYS A 145 10.02 9.26 7.76
C CYS A 145 10.80 9.07 9.08
N GLU A 146 11.79 9.90 9.34
CA GLU A 146 12.79 9.70 10.40
C GLU A 146 12.66 10.67 11.58
N THR A 147 11.85 11.71 11.48
CA THR A 147 11.73 12.72 12.53
C THR A 147 10.51 12.49 13.41
N SER A 148 10.57 12.99 14.65
CA SER A 148 9.41 12.93 15.56
C SER A 148 8.22 13.77 15.11
N ASN A 149 8.42 14.67 14.13
CA ASN A 149 7.40 15.50 13.53
C ASN A 149 6.92 14.97 12.17
N SER A 150 7.26 13.73 11.82
CA SER A 150 6.82 13.12 10.57
C SER A 150 5.44 12.49 10.68
N LEU A 151 4.73 12.43 9.54
CA LEU A 151 3.57 11.54 9.43
C LEU A 151 4.03 10.09 9.49
N PRO A 152 3.24 9.17 10.04
CA PRO A 152 3.49 7.74 9.90
C PRO A 152 3.63 7.36 8.42
N CYS A 153 4.76 6.72 8.09
CA CYS A 153 5.11 6.29 6.75
C CYS A 153 4.77 4.83 6.53
N TYR A 154 4.43 4.50 5.31
CA TYR A 154 4.26 3.13 4.84
C TYR A 154 5.46 2.69 4.01
N SER A 155 5.76 1.40 4.01
CA SER A 155 6.78 0.84 3.13
C SER A 155 6.32 0.88 1.69
N THR A 156 7.19 1.33 0.77
CA THR A 156 6.85 1.48 -0.64
C THR A 156 7.91 0.86 -1.54
N ASN A 157 7.48 0.34 -2.69
CA ASN A 157 8.34 -0.11 -3.76
C ASN A 157 7.67 0.16 -5.11
N ILE A 158 8.44 0.61 -6.10
CA ILE A 158 7.97 0.71 -7.49
C ILE A 158 8.38 -0.57 -8.21
N ASP A 159 7.40 -1.28 -8.77
CA ASP A 159 7.57 -2.48 -9.58
C ASP A 159 6.93 -2.26 -10.95
N GLY A 160 7.76 -2.00 -11.95
CA GLY A 160 7.30 -1.56 -13.27
C GLY A 160 6.46 -0.28 -13.19
N ASP A 161 5.22 -0.37 -13.65
CA ASP A 161 4.26 0.74 -13.62
C ASP A 161 3.41 0.77 -12.35
N ASN A 162 3.70 -0.09 -11.38
CA ASN A 162 2.96 -0.18 -10.15
C ASN A 162 3.74 0.37 -8.95
N LEU A 163 3.04 1.10 -8.08
CA LEU A 163 3.50 1.39 -6.74
C LEU A 163 2.87 0.38 -5.77
N VAL A 164 3.70 -0.39 -5.09
CA VAL A 164 3.30 -1.33 -4.04
C VAL A 164 3.50 -0.64 -2.70
N VAL A 165 2.45 -0.60 -1.87
CA VAL A 165 2.45 0.02 -0.54
C VAL A 165 2.00 -0.99 0.49
N ALA A 166 2.83 -1.27 1.50
CA ALA A 166 2.50 -2.10 2.66
C ALA A 166 2.17 -1.22 3.87
N THR A 167 0.96 -1.43 4.46
CA THR A 167 0.41 -0.66 5.59
C THR A 167 0.33 -1.45 6.88
#